data_7862e7a17f2d612a35dffb929ce6b5b8
#
_entry.id   7862e7a17f2d612a35dffb929ce6b5b8
#
_cell.length_a   1.000
_cell.length_b   1.000
_cell.length_c   1.000
_cell.angle_alpha   90.00
_cell.angle_beta   90.00
_cell.angle_gamma   90.00
#
_symmetry.space_group_name_H-M   'P 1'
#
loop_
_entity.id
_entity.type
_entity.pdbx_description
1 polymer ?
#
loop_
_entity_poly.entity_id
_entity_poly.type
_entity_poly.pdbx_seq_one_letter_code
_entity_poly.pdbx_strand_id
1 'polypeptide(L)'
;MSEKNIERSLEILKKSQKEIEVSQGEKLASNPTIQEIILIVEQFLIKKKLICYGGTAINNVLPEKDQFYDLKREIPDYDFFSPNSLDDAKELADIFYKKGFNDVEAKSGMHTGTYKVFVNFIGVADITFIEPELFKSLMREAIERNGILYTPLNFLRMSMYLELSRPDGDVSRWEKVYKRLLLFNKNFPLKGDNCLKKAKDAIAAPSKKEEEIFEIVRDEAISEKLVFFGGYACALFSEHLKKDQRPVLYSAVPSFDLLSEDAKKSAHKLKDKLERTGHFGRVIVEAREDFGEHVSEHYEIVVDGRTVAFVYEPSPGACHNYNVVRIKGKDVNIATTDTILSFYLLFLYINRPYYDRDRLLCMSQYIYDLQYDNLAKNDGIFKRFSKPCIGKQVTLKDIKDVKSHMFNKLKDKRGTREYEEWFLNYNPIEKYKTKALKGKNAEKFDEKIKEVNKFSPSYSKRKHHKDNKDQIRTRTIRTRTRTSRTRTPRTKTRTHKIHHYRRS
;
A
#
# COMPACT_ATOMS: atom_id res chain seq x y z
N MET A 1 -14.79 41.25 18.22
CA MET A 1 -13.89 41.16 17.03
C MET A 1 -14.77 40.68 15.89
N SER A 2 -14.79 41.35 14.73
CA SER A 2 -15.68 40.92 13.65
C SER A 2 -15.11 39.65 12.98
N GLU A 3 -15.98 38.72 12.55
CA GLU A 3 -15.58 37.48 11.83
C GLU A 3 -14.67 37.80 10.65
N LYS A 4 -14.99 38.87 9.89
CA LYS A 4 -14.16 39.31 8.76
C LYS A 4 -12.72 39.67 9.16
N ASN A 5 -12.48 40.22 10.36
CA ASN A 5 -11.14 40.52 10.84
C ASN A 5 -10.40 39.25 11.26
N ILE A 6 -11.10 38.24 11.77
CA ILE A 6 -10.55 36.92 12.10
C ILE A 6 -10.14 36.20 10.83
N GLU A 7 -11.00 36.13 9.82
CA GLU A 7 -10.70 35.51 8.52
C GLU A 7 -9.48 36.15 7.86
N ARG A 8 -9.44 37.49 7.80
CA ARG A 8 -8.29 38.22 7.24
C ARG A 8 -7.00 37.95 8.02
N SER A 9 -7.07 37.85 9.33
CA SER A 9 -5.92 37.50 10.17
C SER A 9 -5.42 36.08 9.88
N LEU A 10 -6.34 35.11 9.70
CA LEU A 10 -6.00 33.74 9.33
C LEU A 10 -5.40 33.64 7.93
N GLU A 11 -5.87 34.42 6.96
CA GLU A 11 -5.27 34.51 5.62
C GLU A 11 -3.84 35.05 5.68
N ILE A 12 -3.61 36.12 6.46
CA ILE A 12 -2.27 36.67 6.67
C ILE A 12 -1.35 35.62 7.28
N LEU A 13 -1.82 34.91 8.32
CA LEU A 13 -1.06 33.84 8.97
C LEU A 13 -0.70 32.74 7.98
N LYS A 14 -1.67 32.24 7.21
CA LYS A 14 -1.43 31.20 6.17
C LYS A 14 -0.41 31.65 5.13
N LYS A 15 -0.49 32.91 4.68
CA LYS A 15 0.46 33.46 3.72
C LYS A 15 1.88 33.52 4.31
N SER A 16 2.02 34.07 5.51
CA SER A 16 3.32 34.17 6.20
C SER A 16 3.89 32.78 6.51
N GLN A 17 3.05 31.84 6.94
CA GLN A 17 3.46 30.45 7.16
C GLN A 17 4.07 29.86 5.89
N LYS A 18 3.37 30.01 4.74
CA LYS A 18 3.87 29.51 3.46
C LYS A 18 5.19 30.16 3.03
N GLU A 19 5.36 31.45 3.23
CA GLU A 19 6.61 32.16 2.92
C GLU A 19 7.78 31.67 3.81
N ILE A 20 7.52 31.40 5.08
CA ILE A 20 8.53 30.88 6.03
C ILE A 20 8.87 29.43 5.67
N GLU A 21 7.90 28.59 5.36
CA GLU A 21 8.11 27.20 4.93
C GLU A 21 8.99 27.13 3.66
N VAL A 22 8.74 28.00 2.68
CA VAL A 22 9.57 28.12 1.48
C VAL A 22 11.00 28.49 1.83
N SER A 23 11.21 29.53 2.66
CA SER A 23 12.55 29.96 3.05
C SER A 23 13.31 28.90 3.87
N GLN A 24 12.59 28.16 4.73
CA GLN A 24 13.18 27.04 5.48
C GLN A 24 13.57 25.89 4.55
N GLY A 25 12.70 25.56 3.59
CA GLY A 25 12.97 24.56 2.57
C GLY A 25 14.21 24.89 1.73
N GLU A 26 14.32 26.13 1.24
CA GLU A 26 15.48 26.58 0.45
C GLU A 26 16.80 26.49 1.24
N LYS A 27 16.79 26.89 2.51
CA LYS A 27 17.96 26.76 3.39
C LYS A 27 18.35 25.30 3.62
N LEU A 28 17.36 24.42 3.77
CA LEU A 28 17.61 23.00 4.01
C LEU A 28 18.12 22.33 2.74
N ALA A 29 17.47 22.57 1.61
CA ALA A 29 17.86 21.99 0.32
C ALA A 29 19.24 22.47 -0.16
N SER A 30 19.64 23.70 0.15
CA SER A 30 20.95 24.25 -0.19
C SER A 30 22.07 23.88 0.79
N ASN A 31 21.77 23.16 1.86
CA ASN A 31 22.75 22.76 2.86
C ASN A 31 23.74 21.73 2.28
N PRO A 32 25.08 22.01 2.26
CA PRO A 32 26.07 21.10 1.67
C PRO A 32 26.03 19.68 2.27
N THR A 33 25.81 19.57 3.57
CA THR A 33 25.70 18.26 4.25
C THR A 33 24.50 17.47 3.76
N ILE A 34 23.37 18.13 3.53
CA ILE A 34 22.16 17.50 2.99
C ILE A 34 22.40 17.05 1.55
N GLN A 35 23.05 17.87 0.72
CA GLN A 35 23.40 17.50 -0.64
C GLN A 35 24.36 16.30 -0.69
N GLU A 36 25.31 16.22 0.22
CA GLU A 36 26.20 15.06 0.35
C GLU A 36 25.42 13.80 0.75
N ILE A 37 24.47 13.92 1.69
CA ILE A 37 23.60 12.80 2.10
C ILE A 37 22.79 12.27 0.90
N ILE A 38 22.15 13.16 0.15
CA ILE A 38 21.37 12.82 -1.05
C ILE A 38 22.25 12.06 -2.06
N LEU A 39 23.42 12.62 -2.36
CA LEU A 39 24.36 12.02 -3.31
C LEU A 39 24.79 10.61 -2.89
N ILE A 40 25.01 10.36 -1.60
CA ILE A 40 25.35 9.03 -1.09
C ILE A 40 24.20 8.03 -1.32
N VAL A 41 22.95 8.43 -1.06
CA VAL A 41 21.77 7.58 -1.33
C VAL A 41 21.66 7.27 -2.81
N GLU A 42 21.79 8.28 -3.68
CA GLU A 42 21.73 8.10 -5.14
C GLU A 42 22.84 7.16 -5.65
N GLN A 43 24.08 7.34 -5.19
CA GLN A 43 25.18 6.45 -5.53
C GLN A 43 24.95 5.01 -5.05
N PHE A 44 24.31 4.84 -3.89
CA PHE A 44 23.93 3.53 -3.38
C PHE A 44 22.89 2.87 -4.28
N LEU A 45 21.84 3.61 -4.66
CA LEU A 45 20.79 3.14 -5.57
C LEU A 45 21.38 2.68 -6.92
N ILE A 46 22.23 3.51 -7.52
CA ILE A 46 22.89 3.23 -8.80
C ILE A 46 23.76 1.98 -8.69
N LYS A 47 24.62 1.92 -7.67
CA LYS A 47 25.55 0.80 -7.46
C LYS A 47 24.83 -0.52 -7.22
N LYS A 48 23.77 -0.51 -6.43
CA LYS A 48 23.00 -1.72 -6.05
C LYS A 48 21.93 -2.07 -7.08
N LYS A 49 21.66 -1.17 -8.03
CA LYS A 49 20.57 -1.30 -9.03
C LYS A 49 19.21 -1.54 -8.34
N LEU A 50 18.91 -0.75 -7.32
CA LEU A 50 17.63 -0.79 -6.63
C LEU A 50 16.60 0.09 -7.34
N ILE A 51 15.32 -0.18 -7.11
CA ILE A 51 14.22 0.46 -7.85
C ILE A 51 13.48 1.42 -6.94
N CYS A 52 13.51 2.72 -7.25
CA CYS A 52 12.71 3.72 -6.55
C CYS A 52 11.23 3.61 -6.87
N TYR A 53 10.39 3.80 -5.85
CA TYR A 53 8.94 3.87 -5.96
C TYR A 53 8.40 5.10 -5.21
N GLY A 54 7.09 5.20 -5.06
CA GLY A 54 6.46 6.25 -4.26
C GLY A 54 6.46 7.63 -4.93
N GLY A 55 6.42 8.67 -4.10
CA GLY A 55 6.27 10.06 -4.56
C GLY A 55 7.41 10.56 -5.43
N THR A 56 8.65 10.29 -5.02
CA THR A 56 9.86 10.68 -5.74
C THR A 56 9.95 9.99 -7.10
N ALA A 57 9.59 8.71 -7.18
CA ALA A 57 9.54 8.00 -8.46
C ALA A 57 8.50 8.59 -9.41
N ILE A 58 7.27 8.85 -8.96
CA ILE A 58 6.22 9.48 -9.76
C ILE A 58 6.70 10.84 -10.29
N ASN A 59 7.31 11.66 -9.42
CA ASN A 59 7.82 12.97 -9.79
C ASN A 59 8.91 12.89 -10.87
N ASN A 60 9.89 12.02 -10.67
CA ASN A 60 11.10 11.98 -11.50
C ASN A 60 10.89 11.30 -12.86
N VAL A 61 9.84 10.49 -13.02
CA VAL A 61 9.47 9.97 -14.37
C VAL A 61 8.64 10.98 -15.16
N LEU A 62 7.97 11.95 -14.52
CA LEU A 62 7.21 12.99 -15.20
C LEU A 62 8.15 13.95 -15.98
N PRO A 63 7.67 14.55 -17.08
CA PRO A 63 8.35 15.67 -17.70
C PRO A 63 8.57 16.83 -16.71
N GLU A 64 9.68 17.55 -16.80
CA GLU A 64 10.05 18.63 -15.86
C GLU A 64 8.92 19.63 -15.61
N LYS A 65 8.19 20.02 -16.63
CA LYS A 65 7.07 20.98 -16.54
C LYS A 65 5.88 20.48 -15.70
N ASP A 66 5.77 19.17 -15.50
CA ASP A 66 4.68 18.52 -14.79
C ASP A 66 5.17 17.89 -13.46
N GLN A 67 6.44 18.08 -13.10
CA GLN A 67 6.97 17.67 -11.78
C GLN A 67 6.36 18.53 -10.68
N PHE A 68 6.08 17.91 -9.56
CA PHE A 68 5.37 18.55 -8.44
C PHE A 68 6.25 18.73 -7.19
N TYR A 69 7.49 18.20 -7.18
CA TYR A 69 8.50 18.49 -6.16
C TYR A 69 9.48 19.54 -6.66
N ASP A 70 9.71 20.56 -5.86
CA ASP A 70 10.72 21.57 -6.10
C ASP A 70 12.01 21.20 -5.36
N LEU A 71 12.95 20.57 -6.05
CA LEU A 71 14.23 20.13 -5.48
C LEU A 71 15.09 21.28 -4.93
N LYS A 72 14.75 22.54 -5.21
CA LYS A 72 15.38 23.71 -4.59
C LYS A 72 14.86 23.99 -3.19
N ARG A 73 13.74 23.37 -2.81
CA ARG A 73 13.02 23.62 -1.55
C ARG A 73 12.70 22.35 -0.77
N GLU A 74 12.72 21.20 -1.43
CA GLU A 74 12.32 19.93 -0.85
C GLU A 74 13.48 18.93 -0.96
N ILE A 75 13.74 18.20 0.12
CA ILE A 75 14.66 17.07 0.10
C ILE A 75 13.90 15.89 -0.48
N PRO A 76 14.44 15.18 -1.49
CA PRO A 76 13.83 13.97 -1.99
C PRO A 76 13.77 12.90 -0.89
N ASP A 77 12.59 12.32 -0.70
CA ASP A 77 12.37 11.15 0.14
C ASP A 77 12.51 9.91 -0.75
N TYR A 78 13.60 9.17 -0.57
CA TYR A 78 13.90 8.00 -1.38
C TYR A 78 13.27 6.75 -0.78
N ASP A 79 12.09 6.40 -1.32
CA ASP A 79 11.48 5.09 -1.12
C ASP A 79 12.00 4.12 -2.20
N PHE A 80 12.56 2.97 -1.84
CA PHE A 80 13.01 2.00 -2.85
C PHE A 80 12.83 0.55 -2.43
N PHE A 81 12.60 -0.29 -3.43
CA PHE A 81 12.45 -1.72 -3.26
C PHE A 81 13.79 -2.44 -3.25
N SER A 82 13.91 -3.42 -2.37
CA SER A 82 15.03 -4.35 -2.31
C SER A 82 14.57 -5.76 -1.94
N PRO A 83 15.06 -6.81 -2.61
CA PRO A 83 14.87 -8.19 -2.15
C PRO A 83 15.69 -8.52 -0.89
N ASN A 84 16.58 -7.62 -0.45
CA ASN A 84 17.43 -7.77 0.73
C ASN A 84 17.38 -6.52 1.63
N SER A 85 16.19 -5.95 1.83
CA SER A 85 15.98 -4.65 2.46
C SER A 85 16.66 -4.47 3.83
N LEU A 86 16.67 -5.51 4.69
CA LEU A 86 17.36 -5.50 5.98
C LEU A 86 18.87 -5.27 5.85
N ASP A 87 19.51 -6.04 4.96
CA ASP A 87 20.96 -5.96 4.79
C ASP A 87 21.38 -4.69 4.06
N ASP A 88 20.56 -4.23 3.11
CA ASP A 88 20.77 -2.99 2.38
C ASP A 88 20.64 -1.77 3.30
N ALA A 89 19.71 -1.78 4.25
CA ALA A 89 19.58 -0.72 5.24
C ALA A 89 20.83 -0.63 6.16
N LYS A 90 21.36 -1.77 6.59
CA LYS A 90 22.61 -1.84 7.36
C LYS A 90 23.82 -1.39 6.53
N GLU A 91 23.88 -1.82 5.27
CA GLU A 91 24.98 -1.42 4.37
C GLU A 91 24.98 0.09 4.11
N LEU A 92 23.81 0.67 3.83
CA LEU A 92 23.70 2.11 3.64
C LEU A 92 24.10 2.89 4.90
N ALA A 93 23.69 2.44 6.07
CA ALA A 93 24.11 3.03 7.35
C ALA A 93 25.64 2.92 7.54
N ASP A 94 26.24 1.78 7.24
CA ASP A 94 27.72 1.58 7.26
C ASP A 94 28.45 2.52 6.30
N ILE A 95 27.88 2.80 5.11
CA ILE A 95 28.47 3.72 4.13
C ILE A 95 28.49 5.14 4.70
N PHE A 96 27.39 5.62 5.26
CA PHE A 96 27.32 6.93 5.89
C PHE A 96 28.33 7.08 7.02
N TYR A 97 28.42 6.07 7.89
CA TYR A 97 29.39 6.09 8.98
C TYR A 97 30.84 6.16 8.49
N LYS A 98 31.19 5.37 7.43
CA LYS A 98 32.51 5.41 6.82
C LYS A 98 32.85 6.76 6.14
N LYS A 99 31.83 7.50 5.72
CA LYS A 99 31.96 8.86 5.17
C LYS A 99 32.12 9.94 6.24
N GLY A 100 32.04 9.57 7.53
CA GLY A 100 32.27 10.47 8.65
C GLY A 100 31.02 10.98 9.35
N PHE A 101 29.84 10.51 8.97
CA PHE A 101 28.60 10.81 9.70
C PHE A 101 28.56 9.98 10.99
N ASN A 102 28.35 10.61 12.14
CA ASN A 102 28.37 9.93 13.43
C ASN A 102 26.99 9.50 13.92
N ASP A 103 25.98 10.32 13.66
CA ASP A 103 24.59 10.07 14.08
C ASP A 103 23.86 9.33 12.96
N VAL A 104 24.20 8.04 12.80
CA VAL A 104 23.62 7.16 11.77
C VAL A 104 22.97 5.97 12.43
N GLU A 105 21.75 5.67 12.00
CA GLU A 105 21.02 4.50 12.45
C GLU A 105 20.11 3.93 11.35
N ALA A 106 19.91 2.60 11.37
CA ALA A 106 18.89 1.93 10.60
C ALA A 106 17.90 1.25 11.53
N LYS A 107 16.60 1.48 11.31
CA LYS A 107 15.52 0.97 12.16
C LYS A 107 14.42 0.31 11.32
N SER A 108 13.75 -0.69 11.90
CA SER A 108 12.51 -1.21 11.32
C SER A 108 11.44 -0.13 11.27
N GLY A 109 10.81 0.03 10.10
CA GLY A 109 9.68 0.92 9.87
C GLY A 109 8.40 0.46 10.57
N MET A 110 7.29 1.13 10.28
CA MET A 110 5.97 0.74 10.79
C MET A 110 5.52 -0.60 10.20
N HIS A 111 5.65 -0.74 8.89
CA HIS A 111 5.31 -1.97 8.18
C HIS A 111 6.46 -2.97 8.23
N THR A 112 6.14 -4.25 8.32
CA THR A 112 7.12 -5.33 8.27
C THR A 112 7.86 -5.30 6.93
N GLY A 113 9.16 -5.60 6.94
CA GLY A 113 9.97 -5.58 5.72
C GLY A 113 10.43 -4.18 5.27
N THR A 114 9.94 -3.10 5.88
CA THR A 114 10.42 -1.73 5.63
C THR A 114 11.42 -1.29 6.69
N TYR A 115 12.55 -0.79 6.24
CA TYR A 115 13.63 -0.28 7.09
C TYR A 115 13.96 1.15 6.73
N LYS A 116 14.08 2.00 7.75
CA LYS A 116 14.38 3.43 7.61
C LYS A 116 15.82 3.70 8.00
N VAL A 117 16.53 4.44 7.17
CA VAL A 117 17.88 4.91 7.47
C VAL A 117 17.83 6.38 7.84
N PHE A 118 18.45 6.71 8.95
CA PHE A 118 18.55 8.07 9.47
C PHE A 118 20.00 8.53 9.52
N VAL A 119 20.23 9.78 9.16
CA VAL A 119 21.53 10.46 9.27
C VAL A 119 21.29 11.83 9.89
N ASN A 120 22.01 12.14 10.97
CA ASN A 120 21.81 13.38 11.72
C ASN A 120 20.33 13.61 12.11
N PHE A 121 19.65 12.53 12.50
CA PHE A 121 18.20 12.49 12.85
C PHE A 121 17.23 12.78 11.69
N ILE A 122 17.71 12.87 10.45
CA ILE A 122 16.90 13.04 9.25
C ILE A 122 16.72 11.67 8.62
N GLY A 123 15.46 11.30 8.32
CA GLY A 123 15.15 10.11 7.49
C GLY A 123 15.63 10.36 6.06
N VAL A 124 16.48 9.49 5.54
CA VAL A 124 17.12 9.68 4.22
C VAL A 124 16.75 8.59 3.22
N ALA A 125 16.25 7.45 3.70
CA ALA A 125 15.82 6.35 2.86
C ALA A 125 14.83 5.44 3.58
N ASP A 126 13.80 5.01 2.86
CA ASP A 126 12.87 3.95 3.24
C ASP A 126 13.09 2.75 2.31
N ILE A 127 13.60 1.64 2.85
CA ILE A 127 13.96 0.45 2.08
C ILE A 127 12.92 -0.62 2.36
N THR A 128 12.12 -0.96 1.35
CA THR A 128 11.02 -1.91 1.49
C THR A 128 11.35 -3.23 0.79
N PHE A 129 11.10 -4.32 1.50
CA PHE A 129 11.23 -5.67 0.95
C PHE A 129 10.20 -5.87 -0.18
N ILE A 130 10.65 -6.53 -1.22
CA ILE A 130 9.81 -7.02 -2.30
C ILE A 130 10.29 -8.42 -2.71
N GLU A 131 9.37 -9.29 -3.07
CA GLU A 131 9.70 -10.64 -3.49
C GLU A 131 10.69 -10.63 -4.68
N PRO A 132 11.71 -11.48 -4.67
CA PRO A 132 12.73 -11.50 -5.72
C PRO A 132 12.16 -11.71 -7.14
N GLU A 133 11.07 -12.45 -7.27
CA GLU A 133 10.39 -12.65 -8.56
C GLU A 133 9.78 -11.35 -9.07
N LEU A 134 9.05 -10.63 -8.20
CA LEU A 134 8.44 -9.34 -8.55
C LEU A 134 9.52 -8.30 -8.84
N PHE A 135 10.58 -8.24 -8.02
CA PHE A 135 11.72 -7.36 -8.27
C PHE A 135 12.30 -7.57 -9.66
N LYS A 136 12.53 -8.83 -10.07
CA LYS A 136 13.02 -9.17 -11.41
C LYS A 136 12.04 -8.75 -12.51
N SER A 137 10.74 -8.88 -12.26
CA SER A 137 9.71 -8.43 -13.21
C SER A 137 9.71 -6.92 -13.37
N LEU A 138 9.82 -6.18 -12.28
CA LEU A 138 9.91 -4.71 -12.32
C LEU A 138 11.21 -4.24 -13.01
N MET A 139 12.33 -4.90 -12.75
CA MET A 139 13.63 -4.59 -13.36
C MET A 139 13.62 -4.64 -14.87
N ARG A 140 12.83 -5.52 -15.48
CA ARG A 140 12.75 -5.65 -16.95
C ARG A 140 12.17 -4.40 -17.63
N GLU A 141 11.35 -3.64 -16.91
CA GLU A 141 10.63 -2.47 -17.44
C GLU A 141 10.94 -1.20 -16.63
N ALA A 142 11.94 -1.26 -15.73
CA ALA A 142 12.34 -0.13 -14.92
C ALA A 142 12.74 1.06 -15.80
N ILE A 143 12.36 2.25 -15.38
CA ILE A 143 12.69 3.49 -16.08
C ILE A 143 13.98 4.05 -15.51
N GLU A 144 15.00 4.21 -16.34
CA GLU A 144 16.25 4.82 -15.91
C GLU A 144 16.23 6.34 -16.14
N ARG A 145 16.60 7.09 -15.11
CA ARG A 145 16.86 8.53 -15.17
C ARG A 145 18.10 8.84 -14.33
N ASN A 146 19.09 9.47 -14.95
CA ASN A 146 20.35 9.84 -14.28
C ASN A 146 21.03 8.66 -13.57
N GLY A 147 20.94 7.43 -14.14
CA GLY A 147 21.48 6.21 -13.56
C GLY A 147 20.63 5.56 -12.46
N ILE A 148 19.59 6.21 -11.97
CA ILE A 148 18.66 5.68 -10.98
C ILE A 148 17.51 4.97 -11.68
N LEU A 149 17.15 3.80 -11.17
CA LEU A 149 16.03 2.99 -11.66
C LEU A 149 14.75 3.35 -10.91
N TYR A 150 13.70 3.59 -11.67
CA TYR A 150 12.36 3.89 -11.15
C TYR A 150 11.39 2.80 -11.56
N THR A 151 10.41 2.57 -10.72
CA THR A 151 9.34 1.59 -10.94
C THR A 151 8.63 1.84 -12.27
N PRO A 152 8.27 0.78 -13.03
CA PRO A 152 7.54 0.89 -14.29
C PRO A 152 6.25 1.69 -14.18
N LEU A 153 5.88 2.41 -15.25
CA LEU A 153 4.71 3.31 -15.25
C LEU A 153 3.42 2.61 -14.80
N ASN A 154 3.18 1.39 -15.27
CA ASN A 154 1.95 0.68 -14.92
C ASN A 154 1.93 0.20 -13.47
N PHE A 155 3.09 -0.08 -12.87
CA PHE A 155 3.16 -0.41 -11.44
C PHE A 155 2.99 0.83 -10.57
N LEU A 156 3.55 1.99 -10.93
CA LEU A 156 3.29 3.26 -10.26
C LEU A 156 1.80 3.63 -10.32
N ARG A 157 1.18 3.43 -11.49
CA ARG A 157 -0.26 3.62 -11.68
C ARG A 157 -1.07 2.67 -10.81
N MET A 158 -0.70 1.40 -10.78
CA MET A 158 -1.31 0.37 -9.94
C MET A 158 -1.34 0.78 -8.47
N SER A 159 -0.21 1.23 -7.92
CA SER A 159 -0.14 1.63 -6.51
C SER A 159 -1.04 2.81 -6.17
N MET A 160 -1.21 3.77 -7.09
CA MET A 160 -2.15 4.89 -6.92
C MET A 160 -3.62 4.42 -6.96
N TYR A 161 -3.97 3.52 -7.88
CA TYR A 161 -5.31 2.93 -7.92
C TYR A 161 -5.59 2.09 -6.66
N LEU A 162 -4.63 1.30 -6.21
CA LEU A 162 -4.75 0.52 -4.98
C LEU A 162 -5.05 1.42 -3.77
N GLU A 163 -4.35 2.55 -3.64
CA GLU A 163 -4.62 3.48 -2.53
C GLU A 163 -6.02 4.10 -2.62
N LEU A 164 -6.48 4.47 -3.83
CA LEU A 164 -7.82 5.04 -4.05
C LEU A 164 -8.96 4.00 -3.92
N SER A 165 -8.66 2.71 -4.01
CA SER A 165 -9.63 1.62 -3.85
C SER A 165 -9.89 1.20 -2.40
N ARG A 166 -9.20 1.81 -1.41
CA ARG A 166 -9.19 1.38 -0.01
C ARG A 166 -9.89 2.38 0.91
N PRO A 167 -11.22 2.32 1.07
CA PRO A 167 -11.98 3.31 1.84
C PRO A 167 -11.70 3.28 3.35
N ASP A 168 -11.23 2.15 3.88
CA ASP A 168 -10.82 2.01 5.28
C ASP A 168 -9.33 2.34 5.52
N GLY A 169 -8.61 2.73 4.46
CA GLY A 169 -7.23 3.20 4.51
C GLY A 169 -7.12 4.68 4.92
N ASP A 170 -5.95 5.27 4.64
CA ASP A 170 -5.74 6.71 4.90
C ASP A 170 -6.36 7.57 3.79
N VAL A 171 -7.66 7.80 3.89
CA VAL A 171 -8.43 8.60 2.92
C VAL A 171 -8.00 10.08 2.90
N SER A 172 -7.28 10.56 3.90
CA SER A 172 -6.77 11.94 3.91
C SER A 172 -5.78 12.20 2.78
N ARG A 173 -5.15 11.15 2.25
CA ARG A 173 -4.20 11.20 1.14
C ARG A 173 -4.87 11.13 -0.24
N TRP A 174 -6.14 10.74 -0.33
CA TRP A 174 -6.83 10.49 -1.60
C TRP A 174 -6.77 11.67 -2.58
N GLU A 175 -7.01 12.88 -2.10
CA GLU A 175 -6.94 14.07 -2.96
C GLU A 175 -5.55 14.23 -3.58
N LYS A 176 -4.50 14.08 -2.78
CA LYS A 176 -3.10 14.16 -3.22
C LYS A 176 -2.78 13.06 -4.24
N VAL A 177 -3.16 11.81 -3.94
CA VAL A 177 -2.92 10.66 -4.83
C VAL A 177 -3.70 10.81 -6.14
N TYR A 178 -4.94 11.24 -6.06
CA TYR A 178 -5.78 11.43 -7.24
C TYR A 178 -5.25 12.54 -8.17
N LYS A 179 -4.81 13.67 -7.62
CA LYS A 179 -4.14 14.73 -8.40
C LYS A 179 -2.90 14.20 -9.13
N ARG A 180 -2.09 13.39 -8.44
CA ARG A 180 -0.91 12.74 -9.05
C ARG A 180 -1.30 11.75 -10.14
N LEU A 181 -2.33 10.93 -9.91
CA LEU A 181 -2.84 9.99 -10.89
C LEU A 181 -3.34 10.67 -12.15
N LEU A 182 -4.10 11.76 -12.03
CA LEU A 182 -4.58 12.55 -13.17
C LEU A 182 -3.43 13.13 -13.98
N LEU A 183 -2.44 13.72 -13.31
CA LEU A 183 -1.24 14.27 -13.93
C LEU A 183 -0.41 13.19 -14.62
N PHE A 184 -0.27 12.03 -13.96
CA PHE A 184 0.43 10.87 -14.49
C PHE A 184 -0.24 10.31 -15.74
N ASN A 185 -1.56 10.14 -15.70
CA ASN A 185 -2.35 9.63 -16.81
C ASN A 185 -2.38 10.59 -18.02
N LYS A 186 -2.34 11.90 -17.77
CA LYS A 186 -2.21 12.92 -18.83
C LYS A 186 -0.91 12.76 -19.61
N ASN A 187 0.20 12.48 -18.93
CA ASN A 187 1.52 12.34 -19.55
C ASN A 187 1.76 10.94 -20.14
N PHE A 188 1.21 9.92 -19.48
CA PHE A 188 1.39 8.52 -19.82
C PHE A 188 0.03 7.82 -19.92
N PRO A 189 -0.74 8.03 -21.02
CA PRO A 189 -1.99 7.31 -21.20
C PRO A 189 -1.76 5.79 -21.17
N LEU A 190 -2.69 5.06 -20.54
CA LEU A 190 -2.62 3.60 -20.54
C LEU A 190 -3.00 3.06 -21.92
N LYS A 191 -2.10 2.33 -22.56
CA LYS A 191 -2.31 1.76 -23.90
C LYS A 191 -1.91 0.31 -23.94
N GLY A 192 -2.72 -0.51 -24.54
CA GLY A 192 -2.42 -1.89 -24.92
C GLY A 192 -2.09 -2.00 -26.42
N ASP A 193 -1.34 -3.03 -26.77
CA ASP A 193 -0.92 -3.25 -28.15
C ASP A 193 -1.94 -4.08 -28.94
N ASN A 194 -2.40 -3.55 -30.07
CA ASN A 194 -3.30 -4.23 -31.01
C ASN A 194 -4.60 -4.81 -30.40
N CYS A 195 -5.16 -4.14 -29.39
CA CYS A 195 -6.32 -4.63 -28.62
C CYS A 195 -7.54 -4.95 -29.52
N LEU A 196 -7.83 -4.12 -30.50
CA LEU A 196 -8.96 -4.36 -31.43
C LEU A 196 -8.76 -5.58 -32.33
N LYS A 197 -7.53 -5.87 -32.77
CA LYS A 197 -7.23 -7.04 -33.60
C LYS A 197 -7.35 -8.31 -32.79
N LYS A 198 -6.73 -8.37 -31.62
CA LYS A 198 -6.80 -9.52 -30.71
C LYS A 198 -8.24 -9.84 -30.27
N ALA A 199 -9.06 -8.82 -30.09
CA ALA A 199 -10.46 -9.00 -29.76
C ALA A 199 -11.27 -9.67 -30.89
N LYS A 200 -11.04 -9.29 -32.13
CA LYS A 200 -11.72 -9.89 -33.30
C LYS A 200 -11.35 -11.36 -33.50
N ASP A 201 -10.11 -11.72 -33.22
CA ASP A 201 -9.61 -13.08 -33.38
C ASP A 201 -10.12 -14.04 -32.27
N ALA A 202 -10.67 -13.51 -31.19
CA ALA A 202 -11.14 -14.28 -30.02
C ALA A 202 -12.64 -14.65 -30.05
N ILE A 203 -13.41 -14.26 -31.07
CA ILE A 203 -14.87 -14.42 -31.10
C ILE A 203 -15.24 -15.74 -31.77
N ALA A 204 -15.34 -16.78 -30.99
CA ALA A 204 -16.20 -17.94 -31.33
C ALA A 204 -17.54 -17.77 -30.60
N ALA A 205 -18.65 -18.09 -31.29
CA ALA A 205 -19.94 -18.18 -30.61
C ALA A 205 -19.87 -19.24 -29.50
N PRO A 206 -20.38 -18.93 -28.29
CA PRO A 206 -20.34 -19.89 -27.19
C PRO A 206 -21.18 -21.12 -27.52
N SER A 207 -20.76 -22.26 -27.06
CA SER A 207 -21.59 -23.45 -27.03
C SER A 207 -22.69 -23.32 -25.98
N LYS A 208 -23.79 -24.02 -26.15
CA LYS A 208 -24.89 -24.10 -25.14
C LYS A 208 -24.34 -24.48 -23.74
N LYS A 209 -23.33 -25.34 -23.70
CA LYS A 209 -22.68 -25.77 -22.48
C LYS A 209 -21.92 -24.62 -21.80
N GLU A 210 -21.20 -23.81 -22.56
CA GLU A 210 -20.48 -22.63 -22.02
C GLU A 210 -21.49 -21.60 -21.51
N GLU A 211 -22.59 -21.38 -22.15
CA GLU A 211 -23.67 -20.49 -21.68
C GLU A 211 -24.30 -21.01 -20.37
N GLU A 212 -24.56 -22.33 -20.26
CA GLU A 212 -25.09 -22.95 -19.04
C GLU A 212 -24.11 -22.81 -17.86
N ILE A 213 -22.79 -23.10 -18.07
CA ILE A 213 -21.77 -22.94 -17.07
C ILE A 213 -21.73 -21.48 -16.61
N PHE A 214 -21.73 -20.54 -17.54
CA PHE A 214 -21.72 -19.11 -17.25
C PHE A 214 -22.92 -18.70 -16.38
N GLU A 215 -24.12 -19.14 -16.70
CA GLU A 215 -25.32 -18.80 -15.94
C GLU A 215 -25.26 -19.35 -14.52
N ILE A 216 -24.80 -20.58 -14.34
CA ILE A 216 -24.68 -21.24 -13.04
C ILE A 216 -23.66 -20.49 -12.18
N VAL A 217 -22.47 -20.22 -12.70
CA VAL A 217 -21.40 -19.52 -11.96
C VAL A 217 -21.82 -18.09 -11.61
N ARG A 218 -22.40 -17.34 -12.56
CA ARG A 218 -22.92 -16.00 -12.34
C ARG A 218 -23.96 -15.96 -11.22
N ASP A 219 -24.96 -16.82 -11.32
CA ASP A 219 -26.10 -16.79 -10.40
C ASP A 219 -25.72 -17.24 -8.99
N GLU A 220 -24.82 -18.22 -8.87
CA GLU A 220 -24.29 -18.64 -7.58
C GLU A 220 -23.38 -17.57 -6.98
N ALA A 221 -22.50 -16.95 -7.77
CA ALA A 221 -21.65 -15.84 -7.30
C ALA A 221 -22.48 -14.64 -6.81
N ILE A 222 -23.60 -14.33 -7.48
CA ILE A 222 -24.55 -13.29 -7.02
C ILE A 222 -25.22 -13.71 -5.71
N SER A 223 -25.65 -14.98 -5.60
CA SER A 223 -26.29 -15.53 -4.40
C SER A 223 -25.35 -15.47 -3.18
N GLU A 224 -24.08 -15.80 -3.37
CA GLU A 224 -23.03 -15.74 -2.35
C GLU A 224 -22.49 -14.31 -2.12
N LYS A 225 -23.01 -13.32 -2.85
CA LYS A 225 -22.60 -11.91 -2.77
C LYS A 225 -21.10 -11.68 -3.04
N LEU A 226 -20.50 -12.51 -3.90
CA LEU A 226 -19.12 -12.33 -4.31
C LEU A 226 -18.97 -11.04 -5.11
N VAL A 227 -17.78 -10.44 -5.10
CA VAL A 227 -17.52 -9.20 -5.84
C VAL A 227 -16.86 -9.53 -7.17
N PHE A 228 -17.52 -9.14 -8.25
CA PHE A 228 -17.02 -9.33 -9.62
C PHE A 228 -15.98 -8.26 -9.95
N PHE A 229 -14.78 -8.64 -10.42
CA PHE A 229 -13.78 -7.70 -10.88
C PHE A 229 -13.13 -8.05 -12.23
N GLY A 230 -13.42 -9.24 -12.77
CA GLY A 230 -12.88 -9.74 -14.02
C GLY A 230 -13.67 -9.42 -15.27
N GLY A 231 -13.62 -10.36 -16.23
CA GLY A 231 -14.24 -10.20 -17.53
C GLY A 231 -15.74 -9.89 -17.47
N TYR A 232 -16.48 -10.51 -16.56
CA TYR A 232 -17.89 -10.22 -16.37
C TYR A 232 -18.15 -8.79 -15.87
N ALA A 233 -17.38 -8.30 -14.91
CA ALA A 233 -17.49 -6.91 -14.47
C ALA A 233 -17.23 -5.94 -15.62
N CYS A 234 -16.21 -6.19 -16.43
CA CYS A 234 -15.91 -5.40 -17.62
C CYS A 234 -17.06 -5.44 -18.66
N ALA A 235 -17.70 -6.59 -18.84
CA ALA A 235 -18.86 -6.71 -19.72
C ALA A 235 -20.03 -5.84 -19.24
N LEU A 236 -20.31 -5.80 -17.94
CA LEU A 236 -21.33 -4.93 -17.35
C LEU A 236 -21.03 -3.45 -17.57
N PHE A 237 -19.78 -3.04 -17.43
CA PHE A 237 -19.38 -1.67 -17.78
C PHE A 237 -19.61 -1.37 -19.27
N SER A 238 -19.41 -2.35 -20.16
CA SER A 238 -19.59 -2.17 -21.59
C SER A 238 -21.04 -1.92 -22.02
N GLU A 239 -22.01 -2.38 -21.25
CA GLU A 239 -23.43 -2.13 -21.52
C GLU A 239 -23.78 -0.64 -21.53
N HIS A 240 -22.99 0.17 -20.84
CA HIS A 240 -23.16 1.63 -20.76
C HIS A 240 -22.46 2.40 -21.89
N LEU A 241 -21.75 1.71 -22.78
CA LEU A 241 -21.13 2.31 -23.95
C LEU A 241 -22.08 2.28 -25.17
N LYS A 242 -21.86 3.19 -26.11
CA LYS A 242 -22.49 3.13 -27.42
C LYS A 242 -22.06 1.85 -28.13
N LYS A 243 -22.96 1.29 -28.97
CA LYS A 243 -22.70 0.00 -29.63
C LYS A 243 -21.42 -0.06 -30.45
N ASP A 244 -21.05 1.04 -31.08
CA ASP A 244 -19.81 1.22 -31.86
C ASP A 244 -18.54 1.34 -31.02
N GLN A 245 -18.69 1.67 -29.73
CA GLN A 245 -17.60 1.79 -28.75
C GLN A 245 -17.42 0.55 -27.88
N ARG A 246 -18.33 -0.44 -27.98
CA ARG A 246 -18.22 -1.67 -27.20
C ARG A 246 -17.06 -2.49 -27.73
N PRO A 247 -16.03 -2.69 -26.93
CA PRO A 247 -14.89 -3.49 -27.37
C PRO A 247 -15.36 -4.92 -27.59
N VAL A 248 -14.91 -5.47 -28.67
CA VAL A 248 -15.04 -6.90 -28.99
C VAL A 248 -14.09 -7.73 -28.10
N LEU A 249 -13.60 -7.17 -27.00
CA LEU A 249 -12.61 -7.74 -26.09
C LEU A 249 -13.08 -8.94 -25.27
N TYR A 250 -14.37 -9.24 -25.35
CA TYR A 250 -14.96 -10.30 -24.55
C TYR A 250 -15.41 -11.43 -25.48
N SER A 251 -14.92 -12.61 -25.20
CA SER A 251 -15.59 -13.82 -25.65
C SER A 251 -17.08 -13.69 -25.32
N ALA A 252 -17.95 -14.26 -26.12
CA ALA A 252 -19.39 -14.22 -25.87
C ALA A 252 -19.76 -14.71 -24.46
N VAL A 253 -18.86 -15.47 -23.81
CA VAL A 253 -18.92 -15.87 -22.41
C VAL A 253 -17.66 -15.36 -21.68
N PRO A 254 -17.75 -14.27 -20.91
CA PRO A 254 -16.61 -13.76 -20.13
C PRO A 254 -16.25 -14.71 -18.98
N SER A 255 -14.94 -14.84 -18.70
CA SER A 255 -14.46 -15.49 -17.49
C SER A 255 -14.81 -14.67 -16.24
N PHE A 256 -14.88 -15.35 -15.11
CA PHE A 256 -15.13 -14.72 -13.83
C PHE A 256 -13.83 -14.60 -13.03
N ASP A 257 -13.55 -13.39 -12.56
CA ASP A 257 -12.62 -13.13 -11.47
C ASP A 257 -13.45 -12.54 -10.33
N LEU A 258 -13.39 -13.19 -9.17
CA LEU A 258 -14.28 -12.95 -8.04
C LEU A 258 -13.46 -12.69 -6.78
N LEU A 259 -13.86 -11.69 -5.96
CA LEU A 259 -13.34 -11.53 -4.61
C LEU A 259 -14.31 -12.15 -3.60
N SER A 260 -13.75 -12.87 -2.63
CA SER A 260 -14.44 -13.48 -1.50
C SER A 260 -13.58 -13.36 -0.23
N GLU A 261 -14.20 -13.19 0.94
CA GLU A 261 -13.47 -13.22 2.22
C GLU A 261 -12.99 -14.65 2.60
N ASP A 262 -13.55 -15.68 1.97
CA ASP A 262 -13.16 -17.08 2.09
C ASP A 262 -13.20 -17.69 0.68
N ALA A 263 -12.15 -17.47 -0.09
CA ALA A 263 -12.07 -17.88 -1.49
C ALA A 263 -12.16 -19.40 -1.64
N LYS A 264 -11.57 -20.16 -0.71
CA LYS A 264 -11.64 -21.62 -0.72
C LYS A 264 -13.07 -22.14 -0.62
N LYS A 265 -13.79 -21.65 0.39
CA LYS A 265 -15.19 -22.05 0.62
C LYS A 265 -16.09 -21.66 -0.55
N SER A 266 -15.93 -20.44 -1.07
CA SER A 266 -16.71 -19.96 -2.20
C SER A 266 -16.42 -20.76 -3.48
N ALA A 267 -15.17 -21.10 -3.76
CA ALA A 267 -14.79 -21.93 -4.89
C ALA A 267 -15.41 -23.34 -4.79
N HIS A 268 -15.43 -23.95 -3.61
CA HIS A 268 -16.05 -25.26 -3.42
C HIS A 268 -17.59 -25.21 -3.55
N LYS A 269 -18.24 -24.13 -3.08
CA LYS A 269 -19.68 -23.94 -3.30
C LYS A 269 -20.04 -23.81 -4.78
N LEU A 270 -19.23 -23.04 -5.54
CA LEU A 270 -19.40 -22.93 -6.98
C LEU A 270 -19.22 -24.28 -7.68
N LYS A 271 -18.19 -25.04 -7.26
CA LYS A 271 -18.02 -26.44 -7.75
C LYS A 271 -19.25 -27.32 -7.45
N ASP A 272 -19.67 -27.36 -6.18
CA ASP A 272 -20.84 -28.18 -5.76
C ASP A 272 -22.11 -27.79 -6.55
N LYS A 273 -22.27 -26.49 -6.82
CA LYS A 273 -23.38 -25.99 -7.61
C LYS A 273 -23.33 -26.49 -9.06
N LEU A 274 -22.16 -26.39 -9.69
CA LEU A 274 -21.91 -26.88 -11.05
C LEU A 274 -22.19 -28.39 -11.14
N GLU A 275 -21.70 -29.20 -10.20
CA GLU A 275 -21.90 -30.66 -10.17
C GLU A 275 -23.34 -31.06 -9.92
N ARG A 276 -24.14 -30.29 -9.17
CA ARG A 276 -25.54 -30.59 -8.89
C ARG A 276 -26.49 -30.13 -9.99
N THR A 277 -26.19 -29.07 -10.69
CA THR A 277 -27.10 -28.39 -11.61
C THR A 277 -26.87 -28.80 -13.07
N GLY A 278 -25.59 -28.95 -13.45
CA GLY A 278 -25.21 -29.22 -14.83
C GLY A 278 -24.79 -30.68 -15.06
N HIS A 279 -24.92 -31.13 -16.30
CA HIS A 279 -24.41 -32.44 -16.72
C HIS A 279 -22.99 -32.25 -17.32
N PHE A 280 -22.05 -31.74 -16.48
CA PHE A 280 -20.68 -31.55 -16.87
C PHE A 280 -19.83 -32.79 -16.52
N GLY A 281 -18.75 -33.01 -17.25
CA GLY A 281 -17.86 -34.14 -16.99
C GLY A 281 -17.12 -34.00 -15.68
N ARG A 282 -16.01 -33.28 -15.67
CA ARG A 282 -15.15 -33.12 -14.49
C ARG A 282 -15.09 -31.67 -14.05
N VAL A 283 -15.46 -31.40 -12.80
CA VAL A 283 -15.29 -30.08 -12.16
C VAL A 283 -14.17 -30.15 -11.12
N ILE A 284 -13.15 -29.30 -11.25
CA ILE A 284 -11.99 -29.29 -10.37
C ILE A 284 -11.86 -27.89 -9.76
N VAL A 285 -11.45 -27.84 -8.49
CA VAL A 285 -10.97 -26.63 -7.83
C VAL A 285 -9.48 -26.82 -7.56
N GLU A 286 -8.66 -25.97 -8.14
CA GLU A 286 -7.21 -25.98 -7.96
C GLU A 286 -6.80 -24.77 -7.14
N ALA A 287 -6.04 -25.02 -6.04
CA ALA A 287 -5.43 -23.94 -5.27
C ALA A 287 -4.25 -23.37 -6.06
N ARG A 288 -4.17 -22.05 -6.13
CA ARG A 288 -3.05 -21.30 -6.71
C ARG A 288 -2.34 -20.56 -5.60
N GLU A 289 -1.02 -20.68 -5.60
CA GLU A 289 -0.16 -20.08 -4.57
C GLU A 289 -0.33 -18.57 -4.48
N ASP A 290 -0.16 -18.05 -3.27
CA ASP A 290 -0.07 -16.63 -3.02
C ASP A 290 1.13 -15.99 -3.74
N PHE A 291 1.16 -14.66 -3.74
CA PHE A 291 2.30 -13.89 -4.20
C PHE A 291 2.65 -12.82 -3.16
N GLY A 292 3.14 -13.31 -2.01
CA GLY A 292 3.51 -12.50 -0.86
C GLY A 292 2.37 -11.61 -0.35
N GLU A 293 2.66 -10.33 -0.12
CA GLU A 293 1.67 -9.36 0.34
C GLU A 293 0.80 -8.78 -0.79
N HIS A 294 0.99 -9.23 -2.03
CA HIS A 294 0.35 -8.62 -3.20
C HIS A 294 -0.90 -9.36 -3.66
N VAL A 295 -0.84 -10.68 -3.75
CA VAL A 295 -1.98 -11.53 -4.15
C VAL A 295 -2.09 -12.68 -3.17
N SER A 296 -3.24 -12.82 -2.54
CA SER A 296 -3.56 -13.93 -1.63
C SER A 296 -3.67 -15.25 -2.38
N GLU A 297 -3.63 -16.36 -1.65
CA GLU A 297 -4.01 -17.68 -2.18
C GLU A 297 -5.38 -17.57 -2.88
N HIS A 298 -5.49 -18.17 -4.05
CA HIS A 298 -6.71 -18.10 -4.84
C HIS A 298 -7.03 -19.46 -5.46
N TYR A 299 -8.25 -19.60 -5.94
CA TYR A 299 -8.78 -20.90 -6.38
C TYR A 299 -9.30 -20.79 -7.80
N GLU A 300 -8.76 -21.63 -8.65
CA GLU A 300 -9.19 -21.78 -10.03
C GLU A 300 -10.25 -22.88 -10.13
N ILE A 301 -11.36 -22.57 -10.81
CA ILE A 301 -12.43 -23.53 -11.10
C ILE A 301 -12.32 -23.92 -12.57
N VAL A 302 -12.11 -25.22 -12.79
CA VAL A 302 -11.92 -25.80 -14.11
C VAL A 302 -13.06 -26.78 -14.39
N VAL A 303 -13.73 -26.61 -15.53
CA VAL A 303 -14.77 -27.53 -16.01
C VAL A 303 -14.30 -28.13 -17.34
N ASP A 304 -14.16 -29.45 -17.39
CA ASP A 304 -13.72 -30.20 -18.57
C ASP A 304 -12.41 -29.65 -19.21
N GLY A 305 -11.47 -29.27 -18.34
CA GLY A 305 -10.14 -28.76 -18.74
C GLY A 305 -10.13 -27.27 -19.13
N ARG A 306 -11.24 -26.55 -18.97
CA ARG A 306 -11.29 -25.10 -19.23
C ARG A 306 -11.51 -24.33 -17.95
N THR A 307 -10.74 -23.30 -17.71
CA THR A 307 -10.93 -22.35 -16.61
C THR A 307 -12.21 -21.56 -16.82
N VAL A 308 -13.11 -21.60 -15.83
CA VAL A 308 -14.38 -20.87 -15.85
C VAL A 308 -14.41 -19.71 -14.86
N ALA A 309 -13.72 -19.83 -13.75
CA ALA A 309 -13.61 -18.77 -12.75
C ALA A 309 -12.32 -18.86 -11.94
N PHE A 310 -11.87 -17.69 -11.44
CA PHE A 310 -10.95 -17.57 -10.34
C PHE A 310 -11.65 -16.91 -9.16
N VAL A 311 -11.41 -17.42 -7.96
CA VAL A 311 -11.89 -16.83 -6.72
C VAL A 311 -10.68 -16.43 -5.86
N TYR A 312 -10.54 -15.14 -5.62
CA TYR A 312 -9.43 -14.54 -4.88
C TYR A 312 -9.90 -14.11 -3.49
N GLU A 313 -9.03 -14.19 -2.51
CA GLU A 313 -9.16 -13.36 -1.32
C GLU A 313 -8.67 -11.95 -1.61
N PRO A 314 -9.19 -10.92 -0.90
CA PRO A 314 -8.64 -9.57 -0.96
C PRO A 314 -7.15 -9.56 -0.65
N SER A 315 -6.42 -8.60 -1.21
CA SER A 315 -4.99 -8.46 -0.90
C SER A 315 -4.78 -8.33 0.61
N PRO A 316 -3.73 -8.96 1.17
CA PRO A 316 -3.48 -8.91 2.60
C PRO A 316 -3.46 -7.48 3.14
N GLY A 317 -4.26 -7.23 4.17
CA GLY A 317 -4.32 -5.92 4.82
C GLY A 317 -5.02 -4.81 4.05
N ALA A 318 -5.77 -5.14 2.99
CA ALA A 318 -6.53 -4.19 2.18
C ALA A 318 -8.03 -4.50 2.18
N CYS A 319 -8.86 -3.45 2.25
CA CYS A 319 -10.29 -3.53 1.99
C CYS A 319 -10.58 -2.86 0.64
N HIS A 320 -10.93 -3.64 -0.38
CA HIS A 320 -11.15 -3.17 -1.75
C HIS A 320 -12.59 -2.73 -1.97
N ASN A 321 -12.79 -1.52 -2.46
CA ASN A 321 -14.14 -0.98 -2.64
C ASN A 321 -14.87 -1.58 -3.84
N TYR A 322 -16.20 -1.68 -3.69
CA TYR A 322 -17.13 -2.13 -4.72
C TYR A 322 -18.44 -1.36 -4.69
N ASN A 323 -19.25 -1.51 -5.72
CA ASN A 323 -20.60 -0.97 -5.82
C ASN A 323 -21.62 -2.09 -5.80
N VAL A 324 -22.77 -1.85 -5.18
CA VAL A 324 -23.96 -2.71 -5.31
C VAL A 324 -24.84 -2.13 -6.40
N VAL A 325 -25.01 -2.87 -7.49
CA VAL A 325 -25.75 -2.43 -8.67
C VAL A 325 -26.94 -3.35 -8.91
N ARG A 326 -28.13 -2.76 -9.12
CA ARG A 326 -29.33 -3.53 -9.41
C ARG A 326 -29.38 -3.96 -10.87
N ILE A 327 -29.23 -5.26 -11.16
CA ILE A 327 -29.23 -5.81 -12.52
C ILE A 327 -30.30 -6.89 -12.61
N LYS A 328 -31.26 -6.70 -13.52
CA LYS A 328 -32.39 -7.65 -13.72
C LYS A 328 -33.06 -8.07 -12.40
N GLY A 329 -33.24 -7.11 -11.49
CA GLY A 329 -33.92 -7.34 -10.22
C GLY A 329 -33.04 -7.93 -9.10
N LYS A 330 -31.79 -8.32 -9.37
CA LYS A 330 -30.81 -8.83 -8.39
C LYS A 330 -29.79 -7.77 -8.03
N ASP A 331 -29.32 -7.73 -6.79
CA ASP A 331 -28.21 -6.90 -6.36
C ASP A 331 -26.90 -7.61 -6.68
N VAL A 332 -26.05 -6.96 -7.46
CA VAL A 332 -24.75 -7.50 -7.93
C VAL A 332 -23.63 -6.62 -7.39
N ASN A 333 -22.67 -7.24 -6.73
CA ASN A 333 -21.48 -6.56 -6.22
C ASN A 333 -20.42 -6.48 -7.32
N ILE A 334 -20.06 -5.27 -7.72
CA ILE A 334 -19.11 -5.02 -8.80
C ILE A 334 -17.98 -4.15 -8.26
N ALA A 335 -16.74 -4.60 -8.39
CA ALA A 335 -15.57 -3.83 -8.01
C ALA A 335 -15.55 -2.48 -8.71
N THR A 336 -15.08 -1.44 -8.03
CA THR A 336 -14.89 -0.15 -8.68
C THR A 336 -13.82 -0.24 -9.76
N THR A 337 -13.81 0.70 -10.69
CA THR A 337 -12.76 0.77 -11.71
C THR A 337 -11.36 0.89 -11.12
N ASP A 338 -11.21 1.54 -9.95
CA ASP A 338 -9.95 1.63 -9.22
C ASP A 338 -9.50 0.27 -8.69
N THR A 339 -10.40 -0.50 -8.11
CA THR A 339 -10.13 -1.89 -7.67
C THR A 339 -9.73 -2.77 -8.84
N ILE A 340 -10.50 -2.75 -9.95
CA ILE A 340 -10.19 -3.56 -11.15
C ILE A 340 -8.79 -3.21 -11.68
N LEU A 341 -8.49 -1.92 -11.84
CA LEU A 341 -7.20 -1.47 -12.36
C LEU A 341 -6.04 -1.81 -11.42
N SER A 342 -6.26 -1.78 -10.10
CA SER A 342 -5.21 -2.18 -9.16
C SER A 342 -4.82 -3.65 -9.33
N PHE A 343 -5.78 -4.57 -9.51
CA PHE A 343 -5.50 -5.98 -9.73
C PHE A 343 -4.90 -6.25 -11.13
N TYR A 344 -5.52 -5.73 -12.18
CA TYR A 344 -5.06 -6.02 -13.55
C TYR A 344 -3.65 -5.49 -13.81
N LEU A 345 -3.33 -4.28 -13.34
CA LEU A 345 -2.00 -3.71 -13.49
C LEU A 345 -0.96 -4.42 -12.62
N LEU A 346 -1.36 -4.99 -11.48
CA LEU A 346 -0.50 -5.84 -10.66
C LEU A 346 -0.18 -7.16 -11.38
N PHE A 347 -1.21 -7.82 -11.92
CA PHE A 347 -1.05 -9.09 -12.63
C PHE A 347 -0.10 -9.02 -13.85
N LEU A 348 0.12 -7.82 -14.42
CA LEU A 348 1.12 -7.63 -15.48
C LEU A 348 2.55 -8.00 -15.04
N TYR A 349 2.85 -7.96 -13.74
CA TYR A 349 4.18 -8.19 -13.18
C TYR A 349 4.33 -9.54 -12.49
N ILE A 350 3.23 -10.31 -12.37
CA ILE A 350 3.22 -11.64 -11.77
C ILE A 350 3.30 -12.66 -12.89
N ASN A 351 4.39 -13.43 -12.92
CA ASN A 351 4.63 -14.43 -13.96
C ASN A 351 3.87 -15.73 -13.65
N ARG A 352 2.63 -15.80 -14.09
CA ARG A 352 1.79 -17.02 -14.02
C ARG A 352 1.18 -17.30 -15.39
N PRO A 353 1.08 -18.57 -15.81
CA PRO A 353 0.66 -18.93 -17.17
C PRO A 353 -0.79 -18.53 -17.50
N TYR A 354 -1.63 -18.33 -16.47
CA TYR A 354 -3.01 -17.88 -16.61
C TYR A 354 -3.17 -16.35 -16.65
N TYR A 355 -2.10 -15.58 -16.44
CA TYR A 355 -2.09 -14.12 -16.59
C TYR A 355 -1.57 -13.73 -17.96
N ASP A 356 -2.47 -13.70 -18.95
CA ASP A 356 -2.14 -13.18 -20.28
C ASP A 356 -1.91 -11.68 -20.22
N ARG A 357 -0.64 -11.27 -20.34
CA ARG A 357 -0.20 -9.89 -20.22
C ARG A 357 -0.90 -8.96 -21.22
N ASP A 358 -1.02 -9.38 -22.46
CA ASP A 358 -1.59 -8.57 -23.53
C ASP A 358 -3.08 -8.36 -23.31
N ARG A 359 -3.78 -9.43 -22.91
CA ARG A 359 -5.20 -9.37 -22.55
C ARG A 359 -5.44 -8.45 -21.36
N LEU A 360 -4.66 -8.61 -20.29
CA LEU A 360 -4.75 -7.78 -19.08
C LEU A 360 -4.50 -6.30 -19.40
N LEU A 361 -3.51 -6.00 -20.23
CA LEU A 361 -3.19 -4.62 -20.63
C LEU A 361 -4.32 -4.02 -21.45
N CYS A 362 -4.91 -4.78 -22.39
CA CYS A 362 -6.05 -4.32 -23.18
C CYS A 362 -7.31 -4.10 -22.33
N MET A 363 -7.57 -4.99 -21.37
CA MET A 363 -8.68 -4.82 -20.43
C MET A 363 -8.45 -3.61 -19.51
N SER A 364 -7.21 -3.41 -19.07
CA SER A 364 -6.84 -2.23 -18.27
C SER A 364 -7.03 -0.94 -19.06
N GLN A 365 -6.60 -0.90 -20.32
CA GLN A 365 -6.84 0.26 -21.19
C GLN A 365 -8.35 0.54 -21.32
N TYR A 366 -9.14 -0.49 -21.58
CA TYR A 366 -10.58 -0.35 -21.71
C TYR A 366 -11.23 0.27 -20.46
N ILE A 367 -10.93 -0.26 -19.26
CA ILE A 367 -11.45 0.28 -18.00
C ILE A 367 -10.93 1.69 -17.73
N TYR A 368 -9.69 1.97 -18.09
CA TYR A 368 -9.09 3.31 -17.99
C TYR A 368 -9.81 4.32 -18.89
N ASP A 369 -10.02 4.00 -20.17
CA ASP A 369 -10.71 4.89 -21.12
C ASP A 369 -12.15 5.15 -20.65
N LEU A 370 -12.85 4.10 -20.22
CA LEU A 370 -14.20 4.19 -19.68
C LEU A 370 -14.27 5.04 -18.41
N GLN A 371 -13.30 4.92 -17.52
CA GLN A 371 -13.19 5.76 -16.33
C GLN A 371 -12.93 7.23 -16.70
N TYR A 372 -12.07 7.47 -17.70
CA TYR A 372 -11.72 8.81 -18.15
C TYR A 372 -12.94 9.51 -18.78
N ASP A 373 -13.70 8.82 -19.63
CA ASP A 373 -14.90 9.35 -20.26
C ASP A 373 -16.05 9.63 -19.27
N ASN A 374 -15.98 9.06 -18.08
CA ASN A 374 -17.02 9.17 -17.05
C ASN A 374 -16.52 9.81 -15.74
N LEU A 375 -15.45 10.60 -15.78
CA LEU A 375 -14.84 11.22 -14.59
C LEU A 375 -15.82 12.02 -13.71
N ALA A 376 -16.82 12.65 -14.32
CA ALA A 376 -17.82 13.46 -13.62
C ALA A 376 -18.97 12.62 -13.04
N LYS A 377 -19.10 11.35 -13.40
CA LYS A 377 -20.14 10.46 -12.88
C LYS A 377 -19.70 9.87 -11.55
N ASN A 378 -20.57 9.88 -10.57
CA ASN A 378 -20.33 9.28 -9.25
C ASN A 378 -21.58 8.54 -8.75
N ASP A 379 -22.23 7.79 -9.63
CA ASP A 379 -23.44 7.02 -9.38
C ASP A 379 -23.37 5.64 -10.04
N GLY A 380 -24.22 4.74 -9.59
CA GLY A 380 -24.34 3.40 -10.14
C GLY A 380 -23.00 2.66 -10.24
N ILE A 381 -22.74 2.06 -11.38
CA ILE A 381 -21.53 1.28 -11.67
C ILE A 381 -20.28 2.19 -11.77
N PHE A 382 -20.44 3.47 -12.10
CA PHE A 382 -19.34 4.42 -12.28
C PHE A 382 -18.88 5.09 -10.97
N LYS A 383 -19.53 4.81 -9.84
CA LYS A 383 -19.12 5.36 -8.55
C LYS A 383 -17.76 4.80 -8.15
N ARG A 384 -16.76 5.70 -8.02
CA ARG A 384 -15.38 5.30 -7.71
C ARG A 384 -15.10 5.24 -6.22
N PHE A 385 -15.41 6.30 -5.50
CA PHE A 385 -15.03 6.47 -4.09
C PHE A 385 -16.16 5.96 -3.18
N SER A 386 -16.50 4.68 -3.31
CA SER A 386 -17.57 4.04 -2.54
C SER A 386 -17.08 3.53 -1.19
N LYS A 387 -18.00 3.48 -0.19
CA LYS A 387 -17.69 2.95 1.15
C LYS A 387 -17.70 1.42 1.23
N PRO A 388 -18.65 0.71 0.59
CA PRO A 388 -18.63 -0.75 0.65
C PRO A 388 -17.31 -1.28 0.15
N CYS A 389 -16.69 -2.18 0.93
CA CYS A 389 -15.45 -2.83 0.55
C CYS A 389 -15.41 -4.27 1.04
N ILE A 390 -14.60 -5.08 0.40
CA ILE A 390 -14.34 -6.48 0.74
C ILE A 390 -12.90 -6.64 1.22
N GLY A 391 -12.72 -7.41 2.28
CA GLY A 391 -11.44 -7.60 2.95
C GLY A 391 -11.31 -6.76 4.22
N LYS A 392 -10.20 -6.93 4.92
CA LYS A 392 -9.93 -6.23 6.17
C LYS A 392 -8.73 -5.29 6.00
N GLN A 393 -8.97 -3.99 6.13
CA GLN A 393 -7.89 -3.00 6.19
C GLN A 393 -7.12 -3.17 7.50
N VAL A 394 -5.79 -3.33 7.40
CA VAL A 394 -4.92 -3.35 8.58
C VAL A 394 -4.84 -1.95 9.17
N THR A 395 -5.18 -1.83 10.45
CA THR A 395 -5.11 -0.59 11.21
C THR A 395 -3.77 -0.44 11.94
N LEU A 396 -3.44 0.79 12.38
CA LEU A 396 -2.27 1.01 13.24
C LEU A 396 -2.32 0.21 14.54
N LYS A 397 -3.52 -0.09 15.04
CA LYS A 397 -3.70 -0.96 16.22
C LYS A 397 -3.31 -2.39 15.88
N ASP A 398 -3.82 -2.94 14.78
CA ASP A 398 -3.48 -4.30 14.34
C ASP A 398 -1.95 -4.46 14.18
N ILE A 399 -1.29 -3.48 13.55
CA ILE A 399 0.18 -3.48 13.39
C ILE A 399 0.89 -3.50 14.76
N LYS A 400 0.44 -2.68 15.71
CA LYS A 400 1.02 -2.63 17.06
C LYS A 400 0.79 -3.94 17.83
N ASP A 401 -0.39 -4.53 17.70
CA ASP A 401 -0.74 -5.80 18.33
C ASP A 401 0.12 -6.95 17.80
N VAL A 402 0.28 -7.03 16.46
CA VAL A 402 1.18 -8.01 15.81
C VAL A 402 2.63 -7.79 16.27
N LYS A 403 3.13 -6.55 16.25
CA LYS A 403 4.49 -6.25 16.73
C LYS A 403 4.69 -6.59 18.20
N SER A 404 3.71 -6.32 19.05
CA SER A 404 3.75 -6.68 20.48
C SER A 404 3.82 -8.21 20.66
N HIS A 405 3.01 -8.97 19.91
CA HIS A 405 3.05 -10.43 19.92
C HIS A 405 4.43 -10.95 19.47
N MET A 406 4.95 -10.45 18.36
CA MET A 406 6.25 -10.86 17.83
C MET A 406 7.40 -10.45 18.77
N PHE A 407 7.31 -9.29 19.44
CA PHE A 407 8.29 -8.92 20.46
C PHE A 407 8.35 -9.93 21.60
N ASN A 408 7.20 -10.32 22.13
CA ASN A 408 7.15 -11.32 23.20
C ASN A 408 7.72 -12.69 22.76
N LYS A 409 7.49 -13.08 21.49
CA LYS A 409 8.02 -14.32 20.91
C LYS A 409 9.54 -14.25 20.69
N LEU A 410 10.08 -13.10 20.32
CA LEU A 410 11.46 -12.94 19.86
C LEU A 410 12.39 -12.24 20.87
N LYS A 411 11.90 -11.76 22.01
CA LYS A 411 12.68 -10.97 22.98
C LYS A 411 13.98 -11.64 23.44
N ASP A 412 13.99 -12.98 23.51
CA ASP A 412 15.14 -13.77 23.93
C ASP A 412 16.09 -14.12 22.75
N LYS A 413 15.69 -13.76 21.51
CA LYS A 413 16.46 -13.94 20.27
C LYS A 413 17.11 -12.65 19.77
N ARG A 414 17.33 -11.67 20.64
CA ARG A 414 17.96 -10.40 20.25
C ARG A 414 19.32 -10.64 19.58
N GLY A 415 19.56 -9.93 18.46
CA GLY A 415 20.78 -10.07 17.66
C GLY A 415 20.73 -11.20 16.62
N THR A 416 19.64 -11.97 16.56
CA THR A 416 19.41 -12.91 15.44
C THR A 416 18.73 -12.17 14.27
N ARG A 417 18.86 -12.70 13.05
CA ARG A 417 18.20 -12.18 11.85
C ARG A 417 16.67 -12.13 12.03
N GLU A 418 16.09 -13.19 12.59
CA GLU A 418 14.63 -13.28 12.87
C GLU A 418 14.13 -12.12 13.76
N TYR A 419 14.93 -11.72 14.76
CA TYR A 419 14.60 -10.56 15.60
C TYR A 419 14.77 -9.24 14.86
N GLU A 420 15.84 -9.08 14.09
CA GLU A 420 16.13 -7.85 13.35
C GLU A 420 15.13 -7.56 12.24
N GLU A 421 14.56 -8.59 11.60
CA GLU A 421 13.49 -8.45 10.60
C GLU A 421 12.27 -7.70 11.17
N TRP A 422 11.99 -7.84 12.46
CA TRP A 422 10.89 -7.16 13.13
C TRP A 422 11.31 -5.90 13.89
N PHE A 423 12.51 -5.90 14.47
CA PHE A 423 12.95 -4.91 15.46
C PHE A 423 14.37 -4.44 15.21
N LEU A 424 14.71 -4.21 13.95
CA LEU A 424 16.02 -3.65 13.63
C LEU A 424 16.23 -2.34 14.40
N ASN A 425 17.32 -2.27 15.12
CA ASN A 425 17.90 -1.07 15.70
C ASN A 425 19.41 -1.18 15.56
N TYR A 426 19.90 -0.73 14.41
CA TYR A 426 21.27 -0.89 14.00
C TYR A 426 21.99 0.46 14.04
N ASN A 427 23.09 0.50 14.80
CA ASN A 427 24.00 1.65 14.85
C ASN A 427 25.40 1.20 14.44
N PRO A 428 25.98 1.73 13.35
CA PRO A 428 27.31 1.38 12.89
C PRO A 428 28.41 1.58 13.94
N ILE A 429 28.29 2.61 14.79
CA ILE A 429 29.27 2.90 15.85
C ILE A 429 29.45 1.71 16.79
N GLU A 430 28.37 1.07 17.21
CA GLU A 430 28.43 -0.07 18.12
C GLU A 430 29.12 -1.28 17.49
N LYS A 431 28.85 -1.53 16.19
CA LYS A 431 29.53 -2.59 15.41
C LYS A 431 31.03 -2.35 15.32
N TYR A 432 31.45 -1.13 15.02
CA TYR A 432 32.89 -0.83 14.86
C TYR A 432 33.62 -0.77 16.19
N LYS A 433 33.01 -0.28 17.27
CA LYS A 433 33.54 -0.38 18.64
C LYS A 433 33.76 -1.83 19.06
N THR A 434 32.81 -2.69 18.83
CA THR A 434 32.92 -4.13 19.18
C THR A 434 34.02 -4.82 18.37
N LYS A 435 34.23 -4.46 17.09
CA LYS A 435 35.34 -4.97 16.29
C LYS A 435 36.69 -4.44 16.75
N ALA A 436 36.78 -3.16 17.12
CA ALA A 436 38.01 -2.55 17.64
C ALA A 436 38.43 -3.14 18.98
N LEU A 437 37.47 -3.44 19.87
CA LEU A 437 37.73 -4.11 21.15
C LEU A 437 38.24 -5.57 20.99
N LYS A 438 37.91 -6.21 19.87
CA LYS A 438 38.42 -7.54 19.50
C LYS A 438 39.78 -7.51 18.78
N GLY A 439 40.24 -6.32 18.35
CA GLY A 439 41.50 -6.10 17.65
C GLY A 439 42.47 -5.21 18.48
N LYS A 440 43.75 -5.49 18.42
CA LYS A 440 44.82 -4.80 19.17
C LYS A 440 44.98 -3.25 18.89
N ASN A 441 43.96 -2.57 18.33
CA ASN A 441 43.99 -1.15 17.96
C ASN A 441 42.90 -0.31 18.66
N ALA A 442 42.45 -0.71 19.85
CA ALA A 442 41.40 0.00 20.58
C ALA A 442 41.82 1.48 20.93
N GLU A 443 43.08 1.71 21.24
CA GLU A 443 43.57 3.04 21.60
C GLU A 443 43.53 4.08 20.44
N LYS A 444 43.89 3.66 19.23
CA LYS A 444 43.82 4.54 18.04
C LYS A 444 42.40 4.90 17.62
N PHE A 445 41.43 4.07 17.95
CA PHE A 445 40.05 4.30 17.61
C PHE A 445 39.36 5.31 18.55
N ASP A 446 39.68 5.24 19.84
CA ASP A 446 39.22 6.22 20.83
C ASP A 446 39.80 7.62 20.62
N GLU A 447 41.03 7.72 20.14
CA GLU A 447 41.61 9.02 19.76
C GLU A 447 40.93 9.64 18.52
N LYS A 448 40.63 8.83 17.50
CA LYS A 448 39.89 9.29 16.32
C LYS A 448 38.45 9.71 16.64
N ILE A 449 37.78 9.02 17.57
CA ILE A 449 36.44 9.40 18.04
C ILE A 449 36.51 10.72 18.84
N LYS A 450 37.54 10.92 19.63
CA LYS A 450 37.77 12.17 20.37
C LYS A 450 38.06 13.37 19.44
N GLU A 451 38.79 13.16 18.34
CA GLU A 451 39.03 14.20 17.33
C GLU A 451 37.74 14.57 16.58
N VAL A 452 36.96 13.58 16.14
CA VAL A 452 35.70 13.82 15.42
C VAL A 452 34.66 14.51 16.30
N ASN A 453 34.60 14.19 17.59
CA ASN A 453 33.69 14.84 18.54
C ASN A 453 34.09 16.31 18.86
N LYS A 454 35.29 16.75 18.49
CA LYS A 454 35.70 18.18 18.61
C LYS A 454 35.07 19.07 17.55
N PHE A 455 34.58 18.52 16.45
CA PHE A 455 33.98 19.24 15.32
C PHE A 455 32.45 19.19 15.28
N SER A 456 31.79 18.45 16.20
CA SER A 456 30.32 18.50 16.33
C SER A 456 29.92 19.79 17.06
N PRO A 457 28.92 20.57 16.55
CA PRO A 457 28.39 21.70 17.29
C PRO A 457 27.87 21.18 18.64
N SER A 458 28.37 21.77 19.71
CA SER A 458 28.10 21.40 21.09
C SER A 458 26.58 21.54 21.38
N TYR A 459 25.84 20.49 21.24
CA TYR A 459 24.61 20.36 21.99
C TYR A 459 25.00 20.22 23.46
N SER A 460 24.68 21.22 24.27
CA SER A 460 25.08 21.32 25.67
C SER A 460 24.82 20.02 26.41
N LYS A 461 25.87 19.37 26.84
CA LYS A 461 25.82 18.30 27.85
C LYS A 461 25.09 18.87 29.07
N ARG A 462 23.84 18.48 29.26
CA ARG A 462 23.23 18.53 30.59
C ARG A 462 24.07 17.60 31.46
N LYS A 463 24.95 18.19 32.25
CA LYS A 463 25.71 17.52 33.31
C LYS A 463 24.65 16.84 34.21
N HIS A 464 24.60 15.54 34.20
CA HIS A 464 24.09 14.80 35.33
C HIS A 464 25.10 15.06 36.48
N HIS A 465 24.79 16.03 37.32
CA HIS A 465 25.39 16.14 38.63
C HIS A 465 25.01 14.84 39.38
N LYS A 466 26.04 14.03 39.65
CA LYS A 466 26.01 13.09 40.76
C LYS A 466 26.11 13.93 42.02
N ASP A 467 24.97 14.36 42.54
CA ASP A 467 24.91 14.88 43.88
C ASP A 467 24.70 13.77 44.85
N ASN A 468 25.52 13.82 45.86
CA ASN A 468 25.64 12.98 47.04
C ASN A 468 24.31 12.53 47.62
N LYS A 469 24.32 11.30 48.12
CA LYS A 469 23.49 10.87 49.21
C LYS A 469 23.60 11.84 50.36
N ASP A 470 22.55 12.62 50.60
CA ASP A 470 22.12 12.95 51.96
C ASP A 470 20.67 13.47 51.92
N GLN A 471 19.89 12.80 52.67
CA GLN A 471 18.63 13.17 53.31
C GLN A 471 17.76 14.23 52.63
N ILE A 472 16.80 13.79 51.85
CA ILE A 472 15.56 14.54 51.68
C ILE A 472 14.39 13.66 52.14
N ARG A 473 13.87 14.05 53.30
CA ARG A 473 12.58 13.56 53.87
C ARG A 473 11.48 13.72 52.79
N THR A 474 10.86 12.62 52.47
CA THR A 474 9.64 12.54 51.71
C THR A 474 8.53 13.35 52.36
N ARG A 475 8.26 14.56 51.86
CA ARG A 475 7.01 15.26 52.12
C ARG A 475 5.98 14.78 51.10
N THR A 476 5.19 13.81 51.54
CA THR A 476 3.99 13.38 50.83
C THR A 476 2.98 14.53 50.83
N ILE A 477 2.82 15.17 49.68
CA ILE A 477 1.71 16.10 49.46
C ILE A 477 0.47 15.24 49.17
N ARG A 478 -0.34 15.05 50.20
CA ARG A 478 -1.72 14.53 50.08
C ARG A 478 -2.56 15.62 49.41
N THR A 479 -2.81 15.51 48.15
CA THR A 479 -3.91 16.23 47.48
C THR A 479 -5.22 15.60 47.93
N ARG A 480 -5.94 16.33 48.80
CA ARG A 480 -7.31 16.04 49.19
C ARG A 480 -8.22 16.33 48.00
N THR A 481 -8.62 15.34 47.29
CA THR A 481 -9.78 15.41 46.38
C THR A 481 -11.06 15.44 47.25
N ARG A 482 -11.72 16.57 47.20
CA ARG A 482 -13.02 16.79 47.85
C ARG A 482 -14.10 16.14 46.99
N THR A 483 -14.53 14.95 47.33
CA THR A 483 -15.69 14.29 46.75
C THR A 483 -16.94 14.91 47.40
N SER A 484 -17.66 15.71 46.61
CA SER A 484 -19.02 16.16 46.96
C SER A 484 -19.98 14.97 46.77
N ARG A 485 -20.48 14.47 47.89
CA ARG A 485 -21.62 13.55 47.92
C ARG A 485 -22.88 14.30 47.53
N THR A 486 -23.40 14.08 46.34
CA THR A 486 -24.78 14.38 46.00
C THR A 486 -25.64 13.16 46.34
N ARG A 487 -26.62 13.40 47.24
CA ARG A 487 -27.67 12.47 47.64
C ARG A 487 -28.58 12.18 46.44
N THR A 488 -28.70 10.94 46.06
CA THR A 488 -29.79 10.44 45.18
C THR A 488 -31.05 10.18 46.03
N PRO A 489 -32.22 10.61 45.55
CA PRO A 489 -33.48 10.17 46.19
C PRO A 489 -33.83 8.75 45.70
N ARG A 490 -34.17 7.90 46.64
CA ARG A 490 -34.85 6.61 46.44
C ARG A 490 -36.20 6.85 45.76
N THR A 491 -36.42 6.29 44.60
CA THR A 491 -37.76 6.04 44.05
C THR A 491 -38.00 4.56 43.97
N LYS A 492 -39.17 4.20 44.49
CA LYS A 492 -39.68 2.84 44.72
C LYS A 492 -39.95 2.14 43.37
N THR A 493 -39.48 0.92 43.31
CA THR A 493 -39.91 -0.13 42.40
C THR A 493 -41.43 -0.28 42.39
N ARG A 494 -42.05 -0.23 41.23
CA ARG A 494 -43.34 -0.84 40.99
C ARG A 494 -43.24 -1.75 39.79
N THR A 495 -43.21 -3.03 40.09
CA THR A 495 -43.42 -4.15 39.19
C THR A 495 -44.78 -4.06 38.55
N HIS A 496 -44.85 -4.10 37.22
CA HIS A 496 -46.01 -4.59 36.53
C HIS A 496 -45.61 -5.69 35.54
N LYS A 497 -46.27 -6.81 35.81
CA LYS A 497 -46.27 -8.03 34.98
C LYS A 497 -47.12 -7.78 33.72
N ILE A 498 -46.61 -8.31 32.59
CA ILE A 498 -47.21 -9.22 31.62
C ILE A 498 -48.37 -8.73 30.74
N HIS A 499 -48.24 -8.94 29.46
CA HIS A 499 -48.97 -10.04 28.78
C HIS A 499 -48.45 -10.24 27.33
N HIS A 500 -48.24 -11.49 27.01
CA HIS A 500 -48.18 -12.01 25.66
C HIS A 500 -49.44 -11.64 24.84
N TYR A 501 -49.25 -11.23 23.59
CA TYR A 501 -50.18 -11.57 22.52
C TYR A 501 -49.46 -12.00 21.27
N ARG A 502 -49.76 -13.23 20.85
CA ARG A 502 -49.48 -13.81 19.53
C ARG A 502 -50.59 -13.38 18.57
N ARG A 503 -50.27 -13.47 17.27
CA ARG A 503 -51.09 -13.45 16.04
C ARG A 503 -51.34 -12.02 15.52
N SER A 504 -51.14 -11.83 14.24
CA SER A 504 -51.26 -12.60 13.01
C SER A 504 -50.21 -12.14 11.99
#